data_0d5f3462ae7916a3c345bf2cec3876c6
#
_entry.id   0d5f3462ae7916a3c345bf2cec3876c6
#
_cell.length_a   1.000
_cell.length_b   1.000
_cell.length_c   1.000
_cell.angle_alpha   90.00
_cell.angle_beta   90.00
_cell.angle_gamma   90.00
#
_symmetry.space_group_name_H-M   'P 1'
#
loop_
_entity.id
_entity.type
_entity.pdbx_description
1 polymer ?
#
loop_
_entity_poly.entity_id
_entity_poly.type
_entity_poly.pdbx_seq_one_letter_code
_entity_poly.pdbx_strand_id
1 'polypeptide(L)'
;MESDEMNWLQDLFIRLLSPWIPIVRKIQPKVRYRVLTACFMADLVLFCIVRYVLMKESYFYNTVCGIFLMLVIAIFSLDKKLERRKWHKGLSVAWFGMCIMFTISDFFVSKKACGLGIILALVLPGVFFVWQNNSRKDLLWKSLKDAVKISFLLMAVISFLFRPFFEGGRYAGIFTNPNTFGLYLYVIFAIYMSDLDWNVETGKKFRKAWTTYIQLALVLFYISVSQARTAMLAVCGILILWVILRICLGKTNHKWKETVKGFLLLALITVVCYPVFFAGVRHIPNLIGHPILFEEDVLYLSNGEKIEGIGDKVLAESDAIESVQIPEPKEKKEFKENSILGRLIASLDGNSTLNKISNGRITIYKAYLKKLNWKGHRRITLTVNGKKVAHAHNNWLQFAYTYGVPAMFFYLIITILSVIRSIQFYWTNRRRNATYAFLIPGICVGFVIATMTECLFLPFEVFPAFMYWFAFGDLFDNSLAEAAE
;
A
#
# COMPACT_ATOMS: atom_id res chain seq x y z
N MET A 1 -12.97 -3.78 -33.51
CA MET A 1 -13.50 -2.60 -32.82
C MET A 1 -12.31 -1.67 -32.61
N GLU A 2 -12.17 -0.71 -33.47
CA GLU A 2 -11.04 0.21 -33.49
C GLU A 2 -11.20 1.31 -32.46
N SER A 3 -10.11 1.95 -32.15
CA SER A 3 -9.84 2.93 -31.08
C SER A 3 -10.83 4.10 -30.91
N ASP A 4 -11.87 4.19 -31.71
CA ASP A 4 -12.80 5.33 -31.75
C ASP A 4 -13.85 5.33 -30.62
N GLU A 5 -14.17 4.19 -30.05
CA GLU A 5 -15.28 4.08 -29.08
C GLU A 5 -15.02 4.75 -27.70
N MET A 6 -13.76 4.97 -27.32
CA MET A 6 -13.43 5.67 -26.05
C MET A 6 -13.00 7.14 -26.25
N ASN A 7 -13.01 7.63 -27.48
CA ASN A 7 -12.63 9.02 -27.79
C ASN A 7 -13.58 10.01 -27.12
N TRP A 8 -14.89 9.69 -27.03
CA TRP A 8 -15.87 10.55 -26.38
C TRP A 8 -15.57 10.82 -24.91
N LEU A 9 -15.08 9.79 -24.17
CA LEU A 9 -14.74 9.92 -22.75
C LEU A 9 -13.53 10.84 -22.57
N GLN A 10 -12.49 10.69 -23.40
CA GLN A 10 -11.34 11.58 -23.40
C GLN A 10 -11.72 13.01 -23.81
N ASP A 11 -12.63 13.17 -24.78
CA ASP A 11 -13.15 14.48 -25.17
C ASP A 11 -13.92 15.15 -24.03
N LEU A 12 -14.68 14.38 -23.27
CA LEU A 12 -15.33 14.89 -22.04
C LEU A 12 -14.27 15.40 -21.06
N PHE A 13 -13.20 14.65 -20.81
CA PHE A 13 -12.11 15.08 -19.93
C PHE A 13 -11.39 16.32 -20.46
N ILE A 14 -11.14 16.38 -21.77
CA ILE A 14 -10.54 17.57 -22.40
C ILE A 14 -11.44 18.79 -22.17
N ARG A 15 -12.75 18.68 -22.41
CA ARG A 15 -13.70 19.79 -22.20
C ARG A 15 -13.74 20.26 -20.74
N LEU A 16 -13.79 19.33 -19.78
CA LEU A 16 -13.89 19.65 -18.36
C LEU A 16 -12.60 20.24 -17.77
N LEU A 17 -11.43 19.78 -18.24
CA LEU A 17 -10.14 20.11 -17.63
C LEU A 17 -9.38 21.23 -18.37
N SER A 18 -9.62 21.43 -19.67
CA SER A 18 -8.92 22.46 -20.45
C SER A 18 -9.07 23.89 -19.90
N PRO A 19 -10.21 24.30 -19.34
CA PRO A 19 -10.36 25.65 -18.76
C PRO A 19 -9.40 25.93 -17.60
N TRP A 20 -8.91 24.91 -16.90
CA TRP A 20 -7.98 25.05 -15.78
C TRP A 20 -6.53 25.26 -16.21
N ILE A 21 -6.16 24.85 -17.42
CA ILE A 21 -4.77 24.91 -17.93
C ILE A 21 -4.20 26.34 -17.88
N PRO A 22 -4.87 27.37 -18.43
CA PRO A 22 -4.34 28.73 -18.41
C PRO A 22 -4.14 29.26 -16.98
N ILE A 23 -5.01 28.87 -16.05
CA ILE A 23 -4.93 29.26 -14.65
C ILE A 23 -3.71 28.63 -13.99
N VAL A 24 -3.55 27.30 -14.14
CA VAL A 24 -2.45 26.56 -13.52
C VAL A 24 -1.09 26.93 -14.12
N ARG A 25 -1.03 27.25 -15.42
CA ARG A 25 0.21 27.71 -16.07
C ARG A 25 0.77 29.00 -15.50
N LYS A 26 -0.07 29.88 -14.99
CA LYS A 26 0.36 31.13 -14.33
C LYS A 26 1.03 30.86 -12.97
N ILE A 27 0.79 29.70 -12.37
CA ILE A 27 1.34 29.33 -11.07
C ILE A 27 2.79 28.86 -11.25
N GLN A 28 3.70 29.48 -10.49
CA GLN A 28 5.11 29.10 -10.55
C GLN A 28 5.33 27.61 -10.22
N PRO A 29 6.26 26.92 -10.90
CA PRO A 29 6.53 25.49 -10.67
C PRO A 29 6.83 25.13 -9.21
N LYS A 30 7.52 26.03 -8.49
CA LYS A 30 7.83 25.84 -7.07
C LYS A 30 6.58 25.87 -6.17
N VAL A 31 5.61 26.70 -6.50
CA VAL A 31 4.33 26.76 -5.79
C VAL A 31 3.51 25.51 -6.09
N ARG A 32 3.42 25.11 -7.36
CA ARG A 32 2.76 23.86 -7.77
C ARG A 32 3.32 22.65 -7.05
N TYR A 33 4.66 22.53 -6.99
CA TYR A 33 5.31 21.47 -6.22
C TYR A 33 4.90 21.46 -4.75
N ARG A 34 4.87 22.62 -4.08
CA ARG A 34 4.45 22.71 -2.68
C ARG A 34 2.99 22.31 -2.48
N VAL A 35 2.11 22.78 -3.37
CA VAL A 35 0.68 22.42 -3.32
C VAL A 35 0.49 20.91 -3.52
N LEU A 36 1.12 20.31 -4.53
CA LEU A 36 1.06 18.87 -4.76
C LEU A 36 1.59 18.08 -3.56
N THR A 37 2.73 18.48 -3.01
CA THR A 37 3.29 17.84 -1.80
C THR A 37 2.34 17.96 -0.62
N ALA A 38 1.74 19.14 -0.40
CA ALA A 38 0.78 19.34 0.68
C ALA A 38 -0.50 18.50 0.49
N CYS A 39 -1.02 18.39 -0.74
CA CYS A 39 -2.18 17.55 -1.04
C CYS A 39 -1.89 16.06 -0.79
N PHE A 40 -0.74 15.57 -1.23
CA PHE A 40 -0.34 14.18 -0.93
C PHE A 40 -0.13 13.94 0.56
N MET A 41 0.44 14.91 1.29
CA MET A 41 0.55 14.81 2.75
C MET A 41 -0.84 14.82 3.41
N ALA A 42 -1.76 15.66 2.94
CA ALA A 42 -3.13 15.71 3.44
C ALA A 42 -3.87 14.39 3.21
N ASP A 43 -3.71 13.76 2.04
CA ASP A 43 -4.25 12.42 1.78
C ASP A 43 -3.71 11.38 2.78
N LEU A 44 -2.38 11.38 3.02
CA LEU A 44 -1.76 10.46 3.98
C LEU A 44 -2.24 10.70 5.41
N VAL A 45 -2.34 11.96 5.83
CA VAL A 45 -2.86 12.35 7.13
C VAL A 45 -4.33 11.92 7.26
N LEU A 46 -5.12 12.09 6.21
CA LEU A 46 -6.51 11.66 6.16
C LEU A 46 -6.64 10.14 6.37
N PHE A 47 -5.84 9.34 5.66
CA PHE A 47 -5.80 7.88 5.85
C PHE A 47 -5.42 7.48 7.28
N CYS A 48 -4.52 8.20 7.93
CA CYS A 48 -4.06 7.90 9.28
C CYS A 48 -5.02 8.44 10.35
N ILE A 49 -5.40 9.71 10.26
CA ILE A 49 -6.16 10.39 11.32
C ILE A 49 -7.62 9.95 11.34
N VAL A 50 -8.30 9.97 10.20
CA VAL A 50 -9.75 9.68 10.18
C VAL A 50 -10.03 8.26 10.61
N ARG A 51 -9.18 7.33 10.21
CA ARG A 51 -9.36 5.92 10.55
C ARG A 51 -8.97 5.58 11.98
N TYR A 52 -7.91 6.21 12.51
CA TYR A 52 -7.27 5.77 13.75
C TYR A 52 -7.42 6.74 14.92
N VAL A 53 -7.55 8.04 14.67
CA VAL A 53 -7.71 9.02 15.75
C VAL A 53 -9.19 9.29 16.03
N LEU A 54 -10.00 9.39 14.97
CA LEU A 54 -11.42 9.67 15.14
C LEU A 54 -12.25 8.41 15.37
N MET A 55 -11.65 7.20 15.30
CA MET A 55 -12.28 5.88 15.47
C MET A 55 -13.62 5.70 14.73
N LYS A 56 -13.92 6.60 13.81
CA LYS A 56 -15.12 6.53 12.99
C LYS A 56 -14.75 5.73 11.74
N GLU A 57 -15.37 4.58 11.54
CA GLU A 57 -15.39 3.86 10.26
C GLU A 57 -16.14 4.67 9.19
N SER A 58 -15.67 5.87 8.97
CA SER A 58 -16.26 6.80 8.04
C SER A 58 -15.57 6.65 6.69
N TYR A 59 -15.72 5.48 6.07
CA TYR A 59 -15.36 5.25 4.66
C TYR A 59 -15.89 6.37 3.77
N PHE A 60 -17.03 6.91 4.09
CA PHE A 60 -17.65 8.01 3.34
C PHE A 60 -16.76 9.27 3.34
N TYR A 61 -16.33 9.75 4.51
CA TYR A 61 -15.50 10.96 4.58
C TYR A 61 -14.14 10.75 3.93
N ASN A 62 -13.50 9.60 4.13
CA ASN A 62 -12.24 9.28 3.47
C ASN A 62 -12.39 9.27 1.96
N THR A 63 -13.46 8.67 1.44
CA THR A 63 -13.73 8.61 0.01
C THR A 63 -13.99 10.01 -0.57
N VAL A 64 -14.84 10.80 0.05
CA VAL A 64 -15.19 12.15 -0.43
C VAL A 64 -13.97 13.08 -0.40
N CYS A 65 -13.27 13.15 0.73
CA CYS A 65 -12.07 13.99 0.85
C CYS A 65 -10.93 13.49 -0.05
N GLY A 66 -10.74 12.18 -0.16
CA GLY A 66 -9.73 11.59 -1.04
C GLY A 66 -10.01 11.89 -2.52
N ILE A 67 -11.27 11.79 -2.97
CA ILE A 67 -11.66 12.19 -4.33
C ILE A 67 -11.39 13.68 -4.55
N PHE A 68 -11.77 14.53 -3.59
CA PHE A 68 -11.53 15.97 -3.69
C PHE A 68 -10.04 16.29 -3.81
N LEU A 69 -9.20 15.74 -2.94
CA LEU A 69 -7.74 15.94 -2.99
C LEU A 69 -7.15 15.40 -4.30
N MET A 70 -7.64 14.25 -4.78
CA MET A 70 -7.21 13.69 -6.06
C MET A 70 -7.57 14.60 -7.23
N LEU A 71 -8.74 15.25 -7.23
CA LEU A 71 -9.12 16.23 -8.24
C LEU A 71 -8.22 17.47 -8.17
N VAL A 72 -7.90 17.97 -6.97
CA VAL A 72 -6.94 19.07 -6.80
C VAL A 72 -5.57 18.69 -7.33
N ILE A 73 -5.06 17.49 -7.00
CA ILE A 73 -3.80 16.97 -7.52
C ILE A 73 -3.85 16.91 -9.06
N ALA A 74 -4.93 16.39 -9.63
CA ALA A 74 -5.11 16.33 -11.08
C ALA A 74 -5.07 17.71 -11.72
N ILE A 75 -5.81 18.69 -11.19
CA ILE A 75 -5.82 20.06 -11.69
C ILE A 75 -4.41 20.69 -11.62
N PHE A 76 -3.73 20.62 -10.48
CA PHE A 76 -2.39 21.20 -10.34
C PHE A 76 -1.31 20.44 -11.13
N SER A 77 -1.62 19.25 -11.62
CA SER A 77 -0.76 18.48 -12.55
C SER A 77 -0.89 18.93 -14.01
N LEU A 78 -1.90 19.72 -14.35
CA LEU A 78 -2.10 20.23 -15.71
C LEU A 78 -1.01 21.24 -16.07
N ASP A 79 -0.23 20.95 -17.11
CA ASP A 79 0.89 21.83 -17.52
C ASP A 79 0.90 22.15 -19.01
N LYS A 80 0.21 21.39 -19.83
CA LYS A 80 0.09 21.59 -21.27
C LYS A 80 -1.31 21.32 -21.78
N LYS A 81 -1.57 21.62 -23.06
CA LYS A 81 -2.80 21.25 -23.75
C LYS A 81 -3.01 19.74 -23.64
N LEU A 82 -4.21 19.35 -23.32
CA LEU A 82 -4.59 17.95 -23.24
C LEU A 82 -4.82 17.41 -24.65
N GLU A 83 -4.25 16.24 -24.90
CA GLU A 83 -4.35 15.53 -26.18
C GLU A 83 -4.89 14.13 -25.92
N ARG A 84 -5.63 13.58 -26.89
CA ARG A 84 -6.08 12.18 -26.82
C ARG A 84 -4.89 11.25 -26.72
N ARG A 85 -5.03 10.22 -25.89
CA ARG A 85 -4.00 9.21 -25.66
C ARG A 85 -4.46 7.85 -26.15
N LYS A 86 -3.55 7.10 -26.72
CA LYS A 86 -3.80 5.69 -27.05
C LYS A 86 -3.71 4.87 -25.77
N TRP A 87 -4.84 4.43 -25.26
CA TRP A 87 -4.87 3.56 -24.09
C TRP A 87 -4.55 2.11 -24.45
N HIS A 88 -3.90 1.40 -23.55
CA HIS A 88 -3.56 0.00 -23.74
C HIS A 88 -4.84 -0.86 -23.82
N LYS A 89 -5.10 -1.47 -24.98
CA LYS A 89 -6.35 -2.16 -25.29
C LYS A 89 -6.73 -3.22 -24.25
N GLY A 90 -5.79 -4.09 -23.85
CA GLY A 90 -6.04 -5.14 -22.86
C GLY A 90 -6.39 -4.60 -21.47
N LEU A 91 -5.70 -3.54 -21.00
CA LEU A 91 -6.02 -2.90 -19.73
C LEU A 91 -7.37 -2.19 -19.77
N SER A 92 -7.67 -1.50 -20.88
CA SER A 92 -8.95 -0.81 -21.06
C SER A 92 -10.13 -1.78 -21.04
N VAL A 93 -10.04 -2.86 -21.81
CA VAL A 93 -11.09 -3.90 -21.84
C VAL A 93 -11.28 -4.53 -20.46
N ALA A 94 -10.18 -4.87 -19.77
CA ALA A 94 -10.26 -5.46 -18.45
C ALA A 94 -10.82 -4.47 -17.40
N TRP A 95 -10.41 -3.20 -17.45
CA TRP A 95 -10.91 -2.15 -16.57
C TRP A 95 -12.39 -1.90 -16.72
N PHE A 96 -12.84 -1.59 -17.93
CA PHE A 96 -14.26 -1.30 -18.17
C PHE A 96 -15.13 -2.54 -18.02
N GLY A 97 -14.65 -3.74 -18.39
CA GLY A 97 -15.31 -5.00 -18.11
C GLY A 97 -15.54 -5.23 -16.62
N MET A 98 -14.52 -4.98 -15.78
CA MET A 98 -14.65 -5.03 -14.33
C MET A 98 -15.66 -4.00 -13.80
N CYS A 99 -15.61 -2.75 -14.28
CA CYS A 99 -16.55 -1.69 -13.90
C CYS A 99 -18.01 -2.06 -14.27
N ILE A 100 -18.22 -2.65 -15.43
CA ILE A 100 -19.55 -3.14 -15.87
C ILE A 100 -20.05 -4.22 -14.91
N MET A 101 -19.20 -5.19 -14.56
CA MET A 101 -19.59 -6.27 -13.64
C MET A 101 -19.91 -5.76 -12.24
N PHE A 102 -19.15 -4.78 -11.75
CA PHE A 102 -19.45 -4.10 -10.48
C PHE A 102 -20.80 -3.39 -10.54
N THR A 103 -21.07 -2.66 -11.63
CA THR A 103 -22.33 -1.96 -11.84
C THR A 103 -23.51 -2.91 -11.88
N ILE A 104 -23.39 -4.01 -12.63
CA ILE A 104 -24.43 -5.05 -12.71
C ILE A 104 -24.70 -5.64 -11.32
N SER A 105 -23.66 -6.01 -10.58
CA SER A 105 -23.82 -6.57 -9.25
C SER A 105 -24.41 -5.56 -8.26
N ASP A 106 -23.97 -4.31 -8.30
CA ASP A 106 -24.48 -3.25 -7.40
C ASP A 106 -25.99 -2.98 -7.64
N PHE A 107 -26.44 -2.88 -8.88
CA PHE A 107 -27.85 -2.64 -9.20
C PHE A 107 -28.74 -3.86 -8.99
N PHE A 108 -28.36 -5.01 -9.58
CA PHE A 108 -29.25 -6.16 -9.63
C PHE A 108 -29.16 -7.09 -8.41
N VAL A 109 -27.99 -7.14 -7.74
CA VAL A 109 -27.80 -8.03 -6.57
C VAL A 109 -27.87 -7.25 -5.27
N SER A 110 -27.10 -6.13 -5.17
CA SER A 110 -27.02 -5.34 -3.94
C SER A 110 -28.11 -4.28 -3.82
N LYS A 111 -28.81 -3.97 -4.92
CA LYS A 111 -29.89 -2.95 -5.00
C LYS A 111 -29.43 -1.55 -4.49
N LYS A 112 -28.22 -1.14 -4.83
CA LYS A 112 -27.67 0.16 -4.49
C LYS A 112 -28.13 1.21 -5.50
N ALA A 113 -28.38 2.44 -5.02
CA ALA A 113 -28.77 3.57 -5.88
C ALA A 113 -27.64 4.07 -6.79
N CYS A 114 -26.38 3.89 -6.38
CA CYS A 114 -25.21 4.26 -7.17
C CYS A 114 -24.22 3.10 -7.17
N GLY A 115 -23.78 2.68 -8.35
CA GLY A 115 -22.83 1.61 -8.52
C GLY A 115 -21.37 2.09 -8.40
N LEU A 116 -20.58 1.37 -7.60
CA LEU A 116 -19.13 1.60 -7.52
C LEU A 116 -18.48 1.56 -8.90
N GLY A 117 -18.95 0.65 -9.77
CA GLY A 117 -18.42 0.50 -11.12
C GLY A 117 -18.52 1.78 -11.96
N ILE A 118 -19.62 2.55 -11.85
CA ILE A 118 -19.79 3.82 -12.58
C ILE A 118 -18.78 4.85 -12.06
N ILE A 119 -18.61 4.98 -10.75
CA ILE A 119 -17.66 5.92 -10.16
C ILE A 119 -16.23 5.59 -10.63
N LEU A 120 -15.84 4.33 -10.60
CA LEU A 120 -14.52 3.89 -11.04
C LEU A 120 -14.31 4.06 -12.54
N ALA A 121 -15.36 3.86 -13.36
CA ALA A 121 -15.29 4.03 -14.81
C ALA A 121 -15.10 5.49 -15.23
N LEU A 122 -15.52 6.45 -14.43
CA LEU A 122 -15.45 7.88 -14.76
C LEU A 122 -14.27 8.59 -14.05
N VAL A 123 -14.13 8.41 -12.75
CA VAL A 123 -13.17 9.18 -11.94
C VAL A 123 -11.73 8.76 -12.24
N LEU A 124 -11.42 7.46 -12.13
CA LEU A 124 -10.04 7.02 -12.28
C LEU A 124 -9.49 7.18 -13.71
N PRO A 125 -10.22 6.86 -14.79
CA PRO A 125 -9.73 7.15 -16.14
C PRO A 125 -9.47 8.63 -16.40
N GLY A 126 -10.26 9.53 -15.79
CA GLY A 126 -9.99 10.98 -15.87
C GLY A 126 -8.69 11.37 -15.20
N VAL A 127 -8.42 10.80 -14.04
CA VAL A 127 -7.14 10.96 -13.33
C VAL A 127 -5.99 10.39 -14.17
N PHE A 128 -6.11 9.16 -14.69
CA PHE A 128 -5.09 8.53 -15.55
C PHE A 128 -4.79 9.37 -16.79
N PHE A 129 -5.84 9.92 -17.40
CA PHE A 129 -5.72 10.80 -18.58
C PHE A 129 -4.89 12.05 -18.27
N VAL A 130 -5.08 12.68 -17.11
CA VAL A 130 -4.27 13.82 -16.69
C VAL A 130 -2.81 13.42 -16.48
N TRP A 131 -2.55 12.28 -15.80
CA TRP A 131 -1.17 11.82 -15.57
C TRP A 131 -0.43 11.52 -16.86
N GLN A 132 -1.11 10.90 -17.85
CA GLN A 132 -0.53 10.61 -19.16
C GLN A 132 -0.20 11.89 -19.93
N ASN A 133 -1.01 12.93 -19.78
CA ASN A 133 -0.82 14.22 -20.41
C ASN A 133 0.17 15.14 -19.68
N ASN A 134 0.62 14.79 -18.48
CA ASN A 134 1.56 15.61 -17.74
C ASN A 134 2.97 15.52 -18.34
N SER A 135 3.54 16.66 -18.76
CA SER A 135 4.92 16.72 -19.27
C SER A 135 5.96 16.78 -18.16
N ARG A 136 5.54 17.06 -16.91
CA ARG A 136 6.39 17.18 -15.74
C ARG A 136 6.17 16.04 -14.76
N LYS A 137 6.18 14.81 -15.28
CA LYS A 137 6.02 13.59 -14.45
C LYS A 137 7.02 13.53 -13.29
N ASP A 138 8.27 13.97 -13.53
CA ASP A 138 9.29 14.05 -12.47
C ASP A 138 8.85 14.92 -11.29
N LEU A 139 8.21 16.06 -11.55
CA LEU A 139 7.70 16.94 -10.50
C LEU A 139 6.61 16.26 -9.67
N LEU A 140 5.67 15.59 -10.34
CA LEU A 140 4.56 14.88 -9.72
C LEU A 140 5.07 13.74 -8.83
N TRP A 141 5.91 12.86 -9.38
CA TRP A 141 6.50 11.74 -8.63
C TRP A 141 7.41 12.21 -7.50
N LYS A 142 8.17 13.28 -7.72
CA LYS A 142 8.98 13.89 -6.67
C LYS A 142 8.11 14.42 -5.54
N SER A 143 7.02 15.14 -5.85
CA SER A 143 6.09 15.67 -4.84
C SER A 143 5.51 14.55 -3.98
N LEU A 144 5.08 13.45 -4.63
CA LEU A 144 4.57 12.28 -3.93
C LEU A 144 5.63 11.61 -3.05
N LYS A 145 6.82 11.34 -3.61
CA LYS A 145 7.92 10.71 -2.84
C LYS A 145 8.30 11.55 -1.62
N ASP A 146 8.42 12.87 -1.78
CA ASP A 146 8.79 13.76 -0.70
C ASP A 146 7.69 13.86 0.36
N ALA A 147 6.42 13.91 -0.04
CA ALA A 147 5.27 13.87 0.87
C ALA A 147 5.27 12.60 1.74
N VAL A 148 5.44 11.44 1.10
CA VAL A 148 5.46 10.15 1.81
C VAL A 148 6.66 10.05 2.75
N LYS A 149 7.85 10.48 2.31
CA LYS A 149 9.06 10.48 3.15
C LYS A 149 8.92 11.38 4.37
N ILE A 150 8.40 12.60 4.19
CA ILE A 150 8.16 13.54 5.29
C ILE A 150 7.15 12.94 6.27
N SER A 151 6.04 12.42 5.77
CA SER A 151 5.01 11.77 6.60
C SER A 151 5.57 10.56 7.36
N PHE A 152 6.42 9.75 6.71
CA PHE A 152 7.08 8.62 7.38
C PHE A 152 8.03 9.06 8.49
N LEU A 153 8.85 10.08 8.23
CA LEU A 153 9.78 10.60 9.26
C LEU A 153 9.02 11.18 10.45
N LEU A 154 7.94 11.93 10.22
CA LEU A 154 7.09 12.44 11.30
C LEU A 154 6.46 11.27 12.10
N MET A 155 5.94 10.29 11.41
CA MET A 155 5.40 9.07 12.03
C MET A 155 6.47 8.33 12.84
N ALA A 156 7.68 8.18 12.31
CA ALA A 156 8.78 7.53 12.99
C ALA A 156 9.16 8.28 14.27
N VAL A 157 9.29 9.61 14.21
CA VAL A 157 9.57 10.46 15.38
C VAL A 157 8.50 10.29 16.45
N ILE A 158 7.21 10.39 16.08
CA ILE A 158 6.10 10.20 17.03
C ILE A 158 6.13 8.79 17.63
N SER A 159 6.41 7.78 16.80
CA SER A 159 6.51 6.40 17.26
C SER A 159 7.66 6.20 18.25
N PHE A 160 8.84 6.79 17.99
CA PHE A 160 9.98 6.71 18.90
C PHE A 160 9.74 7.44 20.22
N LEU A 161 9.04 8.58 20.18
CA LEU A 161 8.82 9.40 21.36
C LEU A 161 7.70 8.89 22.26
N PHE A 162 6.63 8.32 21.67
CA PHE A 162 5.38 8.10 22.41
C PHE A 162 4.84 6.69 22.32
N ARG A 163 5.34 5.81 21.42
CA ARG A 163 4.78 4.47 21.23
C ARG A 163 5.75 3.41 21.72
N PRO A 164 5.58 2.89 22.95
CA PRO A 164 6.47 1.88 23.49
C PRO A 164 6.28 0.53 22.79
N PHE A 165 7.37 -0.22 22.67
CA PHE A 165 7.36 -1.61 22.23
C PHE A 165 7.41 -2.53 23.46
N PHE A 166 6.43 -3.39 23.57
CA PHE A 166 6.32 -4.38 24.64
C PHE A 166 6.84 -5.74 24.18
N GLU A 167 7.56 -6.41 25.05
CA GLU A 167 8.10 -7.74 24.78
C GLU A 167 6.96 -8.74 24.57
N GLY A 168 7.06 -9.50 23.48
CA GLY A 168 6.03 -10.47 23.12
C GLY A 168 4.85 -9.89 22.33
N GLY A 169 4.71 -8.56 22.28
CA GLY A 169 3.68 -7.88 21.49
C GLY A 169 4.07 -7.69 20.03
N ARG A 170 3.14 -7.19 19.25
CA ARG A 170 3.33 -6.74 17.86
C ARG A 170 3.32 -5.22 17.84
N TYR A 171 4.34 -4.61 17.22
CA TYR A 171 4.45 -3.16 17.17
C TYR A 171 3.59 -2.56 16.05
N ALA A 172 2.77 -1.61 16.40
CA ALA A 172 1.88 -0.92 15.45
C ALA A 172 2.29 0.54 15.15
N GLY A 173 3.35 1.06 15.79
CA GLY A 173 3.71 2.47 15.66
C GLY A 173 2.56 3.38 16.07
N ILE A 174 2.29 4.42 15.29
CA ILE A 174 1.14 5.32 15.52
C ILE A 174 -0.21 4.71 15.09
N PHE A 175 -0.21 3.51 14.49
CA PHE A 175 -1.43 2.84 14.09
C PHE A 175 -1.97 1.96 15.22
N THR A 176 -3.26 1.69 15.21
CA THR A 176 -3.91 0.77 16.16
C THR A 176 -3.70 -0.70 15.78
N ASN A 177 -3.39 -0.98 14.50
CA ASN A 177 -3.26 -2.33 13.97
C ASN A 177 -1.90 -2.57 13.30
N PRO A 178 -1.09 -3.56 13.75
CA PRO A 178 0.20 -3.88 13.17
C PRO A 178 0.16 -4.27 11.68
N ASN A 179 -0.94 -4.88 11.21
CA ASN A 179 -1.08 -5.24 9.80
C ASN A 179 -1.25 -3.99 8.93
N THR A 180 -2.05 -3.02 9.38
CA THR A 180 -2.21 -1.74 8.67
C THR A 180 -0.90 -0.95 8.65
N PHE A 181 -0.18 -0.93 9.77
CA PHE A 181 1.17 -0.36 9.83
C PHE A 181 2.10 -1.01 8.81
N GLY A 182 2.13 -2.35 8.77
CA GLY A 182 2.93 -3.09 7.80
C GLY A 182 2.55 -2.77 6.34
N LEU A 183 1.26 -2.64 6.04
CA LEU A 183 0.79 -2.26 4.71
C LEU A 183 1.25 -0.86 4.30
N TYR A 184 1.31 0.08 5.22
CA TYR A 184 1.90 1.39 4.99
C TYR A 184 3.40 1.30 4.74
N LEU A 185 4.11 0.50 5.55
CA LEU A 185 5.56 0.34 5.49
C LEU A 185 6.07 -0.27 4.19
N TYR A 186 5.39 -1.25 3.57
CA TYR A 186 5.89 -1.81 2.31
C TYR A 186 5.85 -0.80 1.16
N VAL A 187 4.89 0.11 1.16
CA VAL A 187 4.85 1.20 0.16
C VAL A 187 6.02 2.17 0.37
N ILE A 188 6.29 2.53 1.63
CA ILE A 188 7.45 3.36 1.97
C ILE A 188 8.75 2.66 1.56
N PHE A 189 8.82 1.34 1.79
CA PHE A 189 9.94 0.53 1.34
C PHE A 189 10.15 0.62 -0.17
N ALA A 190 9.07 0.51 -0.98
CA ALA A 190 9.15 0.67 -2.44
C ALA A 190 9.68 2.05 -2.85
N ILE A 191 9.29 3.11 -2.13
CA ILE A 191 9.76 4.48 -2.37
C ILE A 191 11.26 4.61 -2.10
N TYR A 192 11.75 4.13 -0.96
CA TYR A 192 13.18 4.17 -0.66
C TYR A 192 14.01 3.21 -1.52
N MET A 193 13.45 2.07 -1.92
CA MET A 193 14.07 1.17 -2.89
C MET A 193 14.22 1.83 -4.27
N SER A 194 13.26 2.67 -4.68
CA SER A 194 13.41 3.48 -5.89
C SER A 194 14.58 4.47 -5.79
N ASP A 195 14.82 5.06 -4.61
CA ASP A 195 15.98 5.92 -4.40
C ASP A 195 17.29 5.12 -4.36
N LEU A 196 17.26 3.93 -3.77
CA LEU A 196 18.40 3.02 -3.77
C LEU A 196 18.75 2.58 -5.19
N ASP A 197 17.76 2.19 -5.99
CA ASP A 197 17.95 1.82 -7.39
C ASP A 197 18.61 2.95 -8.18
N TRP A 198 18.13 4.19 -8.02
CA TRP A 198 18.71 5.37 -8.63
C TRP A 198 20.14 5.64 -8.14
N ASN A 199 20.43 5.50 -6.85
CA ASN A 199 21.75 5.70 -6.30
C ASN A 199 22.76 4.67 -6.84
N VAL A 200 22.35 3.41 -6.95
CA VAL A 200 23.16 2.34 -7.54
C VAL A 200 23.36 2.57 -9.04
N GLU A 201 22.31 3.00 -9.76
CA GLU A 201 22.38 3.29 -11.19
C GLU A 201 23.38 4.39 -11.51
N THR A 202 23.35 5.46 -10.72
CA THR A 202 24.23 6.64 -10.93
C THR A 202 25.60 6.50 -10.31
N GLY A 203 25.90 5.34 -9.69
CA GLY A 203 27.18 5.12 -9.01
C GLY A 203 27.44 6.07 -7.84
N LYS A 204 26.39 6.52 -7.16
CA LYS A 204 26.48 7.48 -6.08
C LYS A 204 27.25 6.89 -4.90
N LYS A 205 28.32 7.56 -4.48
CA LYS A 205 29.15 7.11 -3.35
C LYS A 205 28.30 6.98 -2.07
N PHE A 206 28.60 5.99 -1.23
CA PHE A 206 27.91 5.73 0.04
C PHE A 206 27.73 7.00 0.89
N ARG A 207 28.76 7.83 1.01
CA ARG A 207 28.69 9.10 1.77
C ARG A 207 27.54 10.02 1.33
N LYS A 208 27.03 9.89 0.09
CA LYS A 208 25.89 10.68 -0.42
C LYS A 208 24.57 9.89 -0.38
N ALA A 209 24.61 8.61 -0.15
CA ALA A 209 23.45 7.70 -0.16
C ALA A 209 23.11 7.12 1.22
N TRP A 210 23.91 7.37 2.26
CA TRP A 210 23.79 6.75 3.58
C TRP A 210 22.41 6.93 4.22
N THR A 211 21.80 8.10 4.03
CA THR A 211 20.45 8.38 4.56
C THR A 211 19.39 7.43 4.00
N THR A 212 19.49 7.08 2.71
CA THR A 212 18.57 6.11 2.07
C THR A 212 18.71 4.73 2.72
N TYR A 213 19.93 4.30 3.03
CA TYR A 213 20.18 3.01 3.70
C TYR A 213 19.66 2.98 5.12
N ILE A 214 19.87 4.05 5.91
CA ILE A 214 19.34 4.15 7.29
C ILE A 214 17.81 4.15 7.28
N GLN A 215 17.19 4.89 6.36
CA GLN A 215 15.73 4.94 6.24
C GLN A 215 15.16 3.58 5.82
N LEU A 216 15.80 2.86 4.89
CA LEU A 216 15.44 1.49 4.55
C LEU A 216 15.60 0.55 5.75
N ALA A 217 16.70 0.66 6.50
CA ALA A 217 16.93 -0.13 7.69
C ALA A 217 15.84 0.13 8.76
N LEU A 218 15.42 1.38 8.94
CA LEU A 218 14.32 1.74 9.84
C LEU A 218 12.99 1.14 9.40
N VAL A 219 12.69 1.16 8.09
CA VAL A 219 11.49 0.53 7.55
C VAL A 219 11.52 -0.99 7.77
N LEU A 220 12.64 -1.64 7.49
CA LEU A 220 12.82 -3.08 7.71
C LEU A 220 12.72 -3.45 9.20
N PHE A 221 13.28 -2.63 10.08
CA PHE A 221 13.11 -2.76 11.51
C PHE A 221 11.62 -2.73 11.91
N TYR A 222 10.87 -1.70 11.49
CA TYR A 222 9.45 -1.61 11.81
C TYR A 222 8.62 -2.77 11.25
N ILE A 223 8.91 -3.24 10.03
CA ILE A 223 8.27 -4.43 9.45
C ILE A 223 8.54 -5.67 10.31
N SER A 224 9.78 -5.83 10.76
CA SER A 224 10.18 -6.95 11.63
C SER A 224 9.42 -6.96 12.96
N VAL A 225 9.41 -5.83 13.69
CA VAL A 225 8.74 -5.74 15.00
C VAL A 225 7.22 -5.71 14.88
N SER A 226 6.67 -5.28 13.75
CA SER A 226 5.22 -5.36 13.49
C SER A 226 4.74 -6.77 13.24
N GLN A 227 5.62 -7.69 12.85
CA GLN A 227 5.29 -9.06 12.46
C GLN A 227 4.15 -9.15 11.43
N ALA A 228 4.02 -8.14 10.57
CA ALA A 228 3.00 -8.08 9.53
C ALA A 228 3.43 -8.94 8.33
N ARG A 229 2.96 -10.19 8.28
CA ARG A 229 3.35 -11.18 7.26
C ARG A 229 3.11 -10.71 5.84
N THR A 230 1.99 -10.05 5.58
CA THR A 230 1.65 -9.47 4.29
C THR A 230 2.72 -8.47 3.84
N ALA A 231 3.16 -7.60 4.75
CA ALA A 231 4.21 -6.62 4.46
C ALA A 231 5.57 -7.29 4.23
N MET A 232 5.91 -8.31 5.03
CA MET A 232 7.15 -9.09 4.83
C MET A 232 7.17 -9.73 3.45
N LEU A 233 6.07 -10.38 3.04
CA LEU A 233 5.96 -11.00 1.71
C LEU A 233 6.07 -9.96 0.59
N ALA A 234 5.40 -8.81 0.73
CA ALA A 234 5.47 -7.72 -0.24
C ALA A 234 6.90 -7.17 -0.36
N VAL A 235 7.59 -6.93 0.75
CA VAL A 235 8.99 -6.47 0.77
C VAL A 235 9.93 -7.49 0.16
N CYS A 236 9.78 -8.78 0.49
CA CYS A 236 10.56 -9.85 -0.16
C CYS A 236 10.33 -9.86 -1.67
N GLY A 237 9.08 -9.75 -2.12
CA GLY A 237 8.76 -9.66 -3.55
C GLY A 237 9.38 -8.45 -4.24
N ILE A 238 9.37 -7.27 -3.61
CA ILE A 238 10.00 -6.06 -4.13
C ILE A 238 11.52 -6.22 -4.22
N LEU A 239 12.16 -6.81 -3.20
CA LEU A 239 13.61 -7.09 -3.21
C LEU A 239 13.99 -8.08 -4.31
N ILE A 240 13.24 -9.18 -4.43
CA ILE A 240 13.47 -10.19 -5.48
C ILE A 240 13.33 -9.55 -6.86
N LEU A 241 12.26 -8.78 -7.07
CA LEU A 241 12.04 -8.04 -8.32
C LEU A 241 13.22 -7.12 -8.62
N TRP A 242 13.68 -6.33 -7.64
CA TRP A 242 14.80 -5.43 -7.81
C TRP A 242 16.09 -6.17 -8.23
N VAL A 243 16.39 -7.27 -7.54
CA VAL A 243 17.57 -8.10 -7.87
C VAL A 243 17.45 -8.67 -9.28
N ILE A 244 16.29 -9.24 -9.65
CA ILE A 244 16.07 -9.82 -10.99
C ILE A 244 16.26 -8.74 -12.07
N LEU A 245 15.60 -7.59 -11.93
CA LEU A 245 15.71 -6.50 -12.90
C LEU A 245 17.15 -6.00 -13.03
N ARG A 246 17.88 -5.93 -11.92
CA ARG A 246 19.29 -5.49 -11.91
C ARG A 246 20.25 -6.52 -12.48
N ILE A 247 20.02 -7.81 -12.24
CA ILE A 247 20.85 -8.89 -12.82
C ILE A 247 20.64 -8.96 -14.33
N CYS A 248 19.39 -8.91 -14.79
CA CYS A 248 19.08 -8.93 -16.21
C CYS A 248 19.73 -7.75 -16.97
N LEU A 249 19.82 -6.58 -16.32
CA LEU A 249 20.51 -5.41 -16.85
C LEU A 249 22.03 -5.47 -16.69
N GLY A 250 22.50 -6.06 -15.61
CA GLY A 250 23.89 -6.10 -15.21
C GLY A 250 24.77 -6.88 -16.19
N LYS A 251 24.19 -7.87 -16.90
CA LYS A 251 24.92 -8.64 -17.93
C LYS A 251 25.44 -7.75 -19.06
N THR A 252 24.72 -6.69 -19.42
CA THR A 252 25.12 -5.76 -20.48
C THR A 252 26.07 -4.66 -20.01
N ASN A 253 26.04 -4.27 -18.71
CA ASN A 253 26.72 -3.07 -18.20
C ASN A 253 27.67 -3.31 -17.01
N HIS A 254 28.01 -4.55 -16.67
CA HIS A 254 28.84 -4.91 -15.51
C HIS A 254 28.36 -4.36 -14.14
N LYS A 255 27.10 -3.90 -14.03
CA LYS A 255 26.55 -3.26 -12.83
C LYS A 255 26.03 -4.24 -11.77
N TRP A 256 26.10 -5.55 -12.01
CA TRP A 256 25.69 -6.55 -11.03
C TRP A 256 26.51 -6.46 -9.72
N LYS A 257 27.82 -6.11 -9.81
CA LYS A 257 28.69 -5.93 -8.63
C LYS A 257 28.19 -4.80 -7.73
N GLU A 258 27.78 -3.69 -8.32
CA GLU A 258 27.21 -2.56 -7.56
C GLU A 258 25.85 -2.91 -6.93
N THR A 259 25.07 -3.75 -7.59
CA THR A 259 23.80 -4.26 -7.04
C THR A 259 24.03 -5.14 -5.83
N VAL A 260 24.94 -6.13 -5.93
CA VAL A 260 25.32 -7.00 -4.82
C VAL A 260 25.88 -6.19 -3.66
N LYS A 261 26.79 -5.24 -3.95
CA LYS A 261 27.34 -4.35 -2.94
C LYS A 261 26.26 -3.52 -2.25
N GLY A 262 25.29 -2.96 -3.00
CA GLY A 262 24.17 -2.22 -2.45
C GLY A 262 23.29 -3.09 -1.54
N PHE A 263 23.02 -4.34 -1.95
CA PHE A 263 22.26 -5.30 -1.14
C PHE A 263 22.99 -5.69 0.16
N LEU A 264 24.27 -6.05 0.07
CA LEU A 264 25.08 -6.38 1.24
C LEU A 264 25.22 -5.21 2.21
N LEU A 265 25.38 -4.00 1.67
CA LEU A 265 25.44 -2.79 2.48
C LEU A 265 24.10 -2.50 3.19
N LEU A 266 22.97 -2.71 2.51
CA LEU A 266 21.65 -2.59 3.13
C LEU A 266 21.49 -3.61 4.26
N ALA A 267 21.86 -4.87 4.03
CA ALA A 267 21.78 -5.92 5.04
C ALA A 267 22.67 -5.57 6.27
N LEU A 268 23.91 -5.16 6.02
CA LEU A 268 24.84 -4.76 7.08
C LEU A 268 24.30 -3.60 7.92
N ILE A 269 23.84 -2.52 7.27
CA ILE A 269 23.29 -1.35 7.98
C ILE A 269 22.03 -1.73 8.75
N THR A 270 21.18 -2.59 8.19
CA THR A 270 19.99 -3.07 8.90
C THR A 270 20.37 -3.80 10.18
N VAL A 271 21.34 -4.72 10.12
CA VAL A 271 21.83 -5.47 11.30
C VAL A 271 22.45 -4.54 12.34
N VAL A 272 23.26 -3.57 11.92
CA VAL A 272 23.93 -2.61 12.84
C VAL A 272 22.93 -1.66 13.49
N CYS A 273 21.96 -1.15 12.72
CA CYS A 273 20.97 -0.18 13.24
C CYS A 273 19.85 -0.84 14.05
N TYR A 274 19.59 -2.13 13.84
CA TYR A 274 18.48 -2.83 14.49
C TYR A 274 18.48 -2.70 16.02
N PRO A 275 19.57 -3.01 16.76
CA PRO A 275 19.59 -2.89 18.22
C PRO A 275 19.39 -1.43 18.69
N VAL A 276 19.89 -0.45 17.94
CA VAL A 276 19.71 0.96 18.27
C VAL A 276 18.24 1.36 18.13
N PHE A 277 17.59 0.98 17.03
CA PHE A 277 16.17 1.24 16.84
C PHE A 277 15.31 0.51 17.86
N PHE A 278 15.66 -0.73 18.17
CA PHE A 278 14.95 -1.54 19.16
C PHE A 278 15.03 -0.92 20.56
N ALA A 279 16.23 -0.53 20.99
CA ALA A 279 16.43 0.16 22.26
C ALA A 279 15.67 1.51 22.28
N GLY A 280 15.66 2.22 21.16
CA GLY A 280 14.91 3.48 21.01
C GLY A 280 13.43 3.32 21.29
N VAL A 281 12.72 2.44 20.56
CA VAL A 281 11.27 2.24 20.72
C VAL A 281 10.88 1.60 22.05
N ARG A 282 11.83 0.91 22.72
CA ARG A 282 11.60 0.29 24.02
C ARG A 282 11.74 1.28 25.18
N HIS A 283 12.73 2.15 25.14
CA HIS A 283 13.11 2.96 26.28
C HIS A 283 12.73 4.44 26.19
N ILE A 284 12.77 5.05 25.00
CA ILE A 284 12.51 6.49 24.84
C ILE A 284 11.10 6.88 25.30
N PRO A 285 10.00 6.17 24.95
CA PRO A 285 8.66 6.54 25.39
C PRO A 285 8.52 6.53 26.92
N ASN A 286 9.17 5.58 27.59
CA ASN A 286 9.17 5.50 29.05
C ASN A 286 9.96 6.64 29.70
N LEU A 287 11.07 7.06 29.10
CA LEU A 287 11.86 8.21 29.56
C LEU A 287 11.09 9.53 29.46
N ILE A 288 10.25 9.67 28.43
CA ILE A 288 9.40 10.86 28.25
C ILE A 288 8.24 10.88 29.26
N GLY A 289 7.80 9.71 29.74
CA GLY A 289 6.77 9.59 30.79
C GLY A 289 5.33 9.80 30.31
N HIS A 290 5.10 9.95 28.99
CA HIS A 290 3.76 10.11 28.39
C HIS A 290 3.55 9.13 27.22
N PRO A 291 3.57 7.81 27.46
CA PRO A 291 3.34 6.84 26.39
C PRO A 291 1.89 6.90 25.91
N ILE A 292 1.70 6.83 24.59
CA ILE A 292 0.38 6.68 23.97
C ILE A 292 0.11 5.20 23.80
N LEU A 293 -0.97 4.71 24.43
CA LEU A 293 -1.45 3.32 24.31
C LEU A 293 -2.84 3.33 23.69
N PHE A 294 -3.13 2.35 22.82
CA PHE A 294 -4.46 2.10 22.28
C PHE A 294 -5.04 0.84 22.95
N GLU A 295 -6.37 0.76 23.05
CA GLU A 295 -7.05 -0.44 23.59
C GLU A 295 -6.61 -1.73 22.88
N GLU A 296 -6.38 -1.66 21.57
CA GLU A 296 -5.92 -2.80 20.77
C GLU A 296 -4.48 -3.23 21.10
N ASP A 297 -3.66 -2.37 21.69
CA ASP A 297 -2.31 -2.76 22.15
C ASP A 297 -2.38 -3.82 23.25
N VAL A 298 -3.38 -3.76 24.12
CA VAL A 298 -3.62 -4.72 25.19
C VAL A 298 -3.93 -6.12 24.62
N LEU A 299 -4.62 -6.19 23.48
CA LEU A 299 -4.92 -7.46 22.79
C LEU A 299 -3.68 -8.13 22.17
N TYR A 300 -2.63 -7.37 21.94
CA TYR A 300 -1.36 -7.84 21.37
C TYR A 300 -0.27 -8.09 22.41
N LEU A 301 -0.53 -7.75 23.67
CA LEU A 301 0.33 -8.13 24.81
C LEU A 301 0.08 -9.60 25.14
N SER A 302 1.06 -10.45 24.83
CA SER A 302 0.89 -11.91 24.88
C SER A 302 0.81 -12.49 26.30
N ASN A 303 1.14 -11.75 27.34
CA ASN A 303 1.39 -12.33 28.67
C ASN A 303 0.47 -11.87 29.79
N GLY A 304 -0.41 -10.90 29.62
CA GLY A 304 -1.19 -10.36 30.75
C GLY A 304 -0.35 -9.83 31.92
N GLU A 305 0.98 -9.71 31.72
CA GLU A 305 1.85 -9.11 32.73
C GLU A 305 1.48 -7.62 32.85
N LYS A 306 1.00 -7.25 34.05
CA LYS A 306 0.85 -5.85 34.44
C LYS A 306 2.20 -5.16 34.20
N ILE A 307 2.23 -4.20 33.32
CA ILE A 307 3.41 -3.33 33.10
C ILE A 307 3.43 -2.42 34.33
N GLU A 308 4.20 -2.79 35.35
CA GLU A 308 4.36 -1.97 36.55
C GLU A 308 4.80 -0.54 36.12
N GLY A 309 4.03 0.44 36.53
CA GLY A 309 4.32 1.87 36.31
C GLY A 309 3.68 2.54 35.12
N ILE A 310 3.24 1.82 34.06
CA ILE A 310 2.57 2.43 32.90
C ILE A 310 1.07 2.15 32.91
N GLY A 311 0.68 0.91 33.28
CA GLY A 311 -0.72 0.48 33.33
C GLY A 311 -1.54 1.20 34.40
N ASP A 312 -0.97 1.49 35.54
CA ASP A 312 -1.69 2.07 36.67
C ASP A 312 -2.08 3.55 36.44
N LYS A 313 -1.31 4.32 35.63
CA LYS A 313 -1.67 5.68 35.27
C LYS A 313 -2.71 5.75 34.16
N VAL A 314 -2.63 4.86 33.17
CA VAL A 314 -3.58 4.83 32.04
C VAL A 314 -4.90 4.18 32.47
N LEU A 315 -4.88 3.18 33.35
CA LEU A 315 -6.08 2.57 33.91
C LEU A 315 -6.79 3.48 34.92
N ALA A 316 -6.05 4.31 35.67
CA ALA A 316 -6.66 5.28 36.59
C ALA A 316 -7.41 6.42 35.87
N GLU A 317 -7.01 6.78 34.63
CA GLU A 317 -7.78 7.69 33.78
C GLU A 317 -8.91 7.00 33.00
N SER A 318 -8.88 5.66 32.92
CA SER A 318 -9.90 4.85 32.21
C SER A 318 -10.93 4.18 33.10
N ASP A 319 -10.97 4.46 34.40
CA ASP A 319 -11.98 3.93 35.35
C ASP A 319 -13.44 4.28 35.01
N ALA A 320 -13.66 4.95 33.87
CA ALA A 320 -14.97 5.12 33.24
C ALA A 320 -15.34 4.03 32.22
N ILE A 321 -14.45 3.06 31.94
CA ILE A 321 -14.72 1.95 31.02
C ILE A 321 -14.94 0.68 31.82
N GLU A 322 -16.21 0.25 31.90
CA GLU A 322 -16.65 -1.00 32.52
C GLU A 322 -15.78 -2.19 32.11
N SER A 323 -15.22 -2.84 33.13
CA SER A 323 -14.69 -4.20 33.19
C SER A 323 -14.46 -4.92 31.85
N VAL A 324 -13.35 -4.64 31.19
CA VAL A 324 -12.76 -5.61 30.25
C VAL A 324 -12.15 -6.73 31.12
N GLN A 325 -12.75 -7.89 31.09
CA GLN A 325 -12.16 -9.09 31.67
C GLN A 325 -10.84 -9.34 30.93
N ILE A 326 -9.73 -9.10 31.67
CA ILE A 326 -8.39 -9.46 31.19
C ILE A 326 -8.39 -10.98 31.09
N PRO A 327 -8.12 -11.57 29.92
CA PRO A 327 -8.01 -13.04 29.83
C PRO A 327 -6.90 -13.53 30.77
N GLU A 328 -7.19 -14.57 31.54
CA GLU A 328 -6.18 -15.20 32.37
C GLU A 328 -4.89 -15.50 31.58
N PRO A 329 -3.72 -15.36 32.21
CA PRO A 329 -2.45 -15.58 31.53
C PRO A 329 -2.37 -17.01 31.02
N LYS A 330 -2.37 -17.13 29.69
CA LYS A 330 -2.19 -18.40 29.02
C LYS A 330 -0.71 -18.81 29.11
N GLU A 331 -0.46 -20.06 29.46
CA GLU A 331 0.88 -20.62 29.72
C GLU A 331 1.94 -20.26 28.64
N LYS A 332 3.20 -20.16 29.09
CA LYS A 332 4.41 -19.84 28.26
C LYS A 332 4.56 -20.60 26.94
N LYS A 333 3.83 -21.70 26.73
CA LYS A 333 3.80 -22.45 25.46
C LYS A 333 3.15 -21.68 24.30
N GLU A 334 2.13 -20.88 24.57
CA GLU A 334 1.43 -20.11 23.51
C GLU A 334 2.27 -18.95 22.95
N PHE A 335 3.19 -18.41 23.71
CA PHE A 335 4.09 -17.35 23.27
C PHE A 335 5.01 -17.78 22.14
N LYS A 336 5.58 -18.99 22.23
CA LYS A 336 6.41 -19.55 21.15
C LYS A 336 5.61 -19.84 19.87
N GLU A 337 4.34 -20.23 20.01
CA GLU A 337 3.47 -20.52 18.85
C GLU A 337 3.01 -19.25 18.12
N ASN A 338 2.93 -18.12 18.79
CA ASN A 338 2.48 -16.87 18.17
C ASN A 338 3.60 -16.10 17.43
N SER A 339 4.87 -16.38 17.72
CA SER A 339 5.98 -15.82 16.92
C SER A 339 6.02 -16.44 15.54
N ILE A 340 6.51 -15.71 14.51
CA ILE A 340 6.68 -16.24 13.15
C ILE A 340 7.59 -17.48 13.19
N LEU A 341 8.67 -17.41 13.98
CA LEU A 341 9.60 -18.51 14.16
C LEU A 341 8.96 -19.70 14.87
N GLY A 342 8.17 -19.47 15.93
CA GLY A 342 7.43 -20.50 16.64
C GLY A 342 6.39 -21.20 15.76
N ARG A 343 5.69 -20.45 14.89
CA ARG A 343 4.73 -21.01 13.93
C ARG A 343 5.41 -21.77 12.80
N LEU A 344 6.60 -21.32 12.36
CA LEU A 344 7.42 -22.02 11.37
C LEU A 344 7.95 -23.34 11.97
N ILE A 345 8.43 -23.32 13.20
CA ILE A 345 8.90 -24.50 13.94
C ILE A 345 7.73 -25.48 14.19
N ALA A 346 6.58 -24.99 14.65
CA ALA A 346 5.38 -25.82 14.81
C ALA A 346 4.89 -26.41 13.47
N SER A 347 5.22 -25.75 12.33
CA SER A 347 4.94 -26.28 11.00
C SER A 347 5.89 -27.41 10.61
N LEU A 348 7.08 -27.42 11.09
CA LEU A 348 8.07 -28.49 10.82
C LEU A 348 7.83 -29.75 11.68
N ASP A 349 7.11 -29.62 12.80
CA ASP A 349 6.78 -30.72 13.72
C ASP A 349 5.65 -31.66 13.27
N GLY A 350 5.29 -31.66 11.99
CA GLY A 350 4.35 -32.62 11.41
C GLY A 350 2.87 -32.45 11.77
N ASN A 351 2.54 -31.61 12.75
CA ASN A 351 1.17 -31.27 13.16
C ASN A 351 0.63 -29.98 12.56
N SER A 352 1.37 -29.40 11.63
CA SER A 352 1.00 -28.14 11.01
C SER A 352 0.14 -28.35 9.80
N THR A 353 -1.09 -28.06 9.93
CA THR A 353 -1.92 -27.80 8.77
C THR A 353 -1.53 -26.41 8.21
N LEU A 354 -1.47 -26.29 6.88
CA LEU A 354 -1.32 -24.99 6.18
C LEU A 354 -2.25 -23.91 6.77
N ASN A 355 -3.32 -24.34 7.40
CA ASN A 355 -4.31 -23.48 8.06
C ASN A 355 -3.73 -22.78 9.33
N LYS A 356 -2.87 -23.45 10.12
CA LYS A 356 -2.17 -22.80 11.25
C LYS A 356 -1.17 -21.75 10.75
N ILE A 357 -0.43 -22.07 9.69
CA ILE A 357 0.51 -21.12 9.07
C ILE A 357 -0.23 -19.90 8.54
N SER A 358 -1.41 -20.10 7.94
CA SER A 358 -2.21 -19.04 7.35
C SER A 358 -3.12 -18.30 8.35
N ASN A 359 -3.06 -18.61 9.65
CA ASN A 359 -3.99 -18.07 10.66
C ASN A 359 -5.47 -18.32 10.33
N GLY A 360 -5.82 -19.52 9.88
CA GLY A 360 -7.20 -19.88 9.53
C GLY A 360 -7.67 -19.36 8.15
N ARG A 361 -6.85 -18.63 7.40
CA ARG A 361 -7.22 -18.05 6.11
C ARG A 361 -7.63 -19.10 5.09
N ILE A 362 -7.00 -20.30 5.09
CA ILE A 362 -7.36 -21.39 4.17
C ILE A 362 -8.80 -21.86 4.41
N THR A 363 -9.24 -21.94 5.66
CA THR A 363 -10.63 -22.25 5.98
C THR A 363 -11.58 -21.20 5.45
N ILE A 364 -11.22 -19.92 5.58
CA ILE A 364 -11.97 -18.80 5.02
C ILE A 364 -12.03 -18.92 3.48
N TYR A 365 -10.89 -19.12 2.82
CA TYR A 365 -10.82 -19.27 1.36
C TYR A 365 -11.70 -20.41 0.86
N LYS A 366 -11.63 -21.59 1.49
CA LYS A 366 -12.49 -22.74 1.14
C LYS A 366 -13.98 -22.41 1.30
N ALA A 367 -14.36 -21.67 2.34
CA ALA A 367 -15.75 -21.29 2.58
C ALA A 367 -16.26 -20.30 1.50
N TYR A 368 -15.44 -19.30 1.13
CA TYR A 368 -15.77 -18.37 0.04
C TYR A 368 -15.84 -19.07 -1.31
N LEU A 369 -14.87 -19.93 -1.64
CA LEU A 369 -14.83 -20.69 -2.90
C LEU A 369 -16.09 -21.52 -3.11
N LYS A 370 -16.60 -22.20 -2.06
CA LYS A 370 -17.83 -23.00 -2.13
C LYS A 370 -19.09 -22.19 -2.43
N LYS A 371 -19.03 -20.86 -2.24
CA LYS A 371 -20.19 -19.97 -2.43
C LYS A 371 -20.05 -19.04 -3.62
N LEU A 372 -19.05 -19.22 -4.45
CA LEU A 372 -18.89 -18.41 -5.66
C LEU A 372 -20.06 -18.64 -6.64
N ASN A 373 -20.45 -17.54 -7.29
CA ASN A 373 -21.44 -17.57 -8.37
C ASN A 373 -21.13 -16.49 -9.43
N TRP A 374 -21.90 -16.46 -10.50
CA TRP A 374 -21.71 -15.54 -11.62
C TRP A 374 -22.16 -14.10 -11.33
N LYS A 375 -23.10 -13.90 -10.39
CA LYS A 375 -23.77 -12.61 -10.16
C LYS A 375 -23.20 -11.88 -8.95
N GLY A 376 -22.51 -12.57 -8.06
CA GLY A 376 -22.06 -12.03 -6.77
C GLY A 376 -23.12 -12.15 -5.67
N HIS A 377 -22.84 -11.53 -4.53
CA HIS A 377 -23.67 -11.63 -3.33
C HIS A 377 -23.99 -10.24 -2.76
N ARG A 378 -25.19 -10.08 -2.20
CA ARG A 378 -25.63 -8.84 -1.56
C ARG A 378 -24.80 -8.50 -0.30
N ARG A 379 -24.39 -9.51 0.45
CA ARG A 379 -23.61 -9.36 1.67
C ARG A 379 -22.15 -9.66 1.40
N ILE A 380 -21.27 -8.76 1.80
CA ILE A 380 -19.81 -8.93 1.67
C ILE A 380 -19.29 -9.99 2.67
N THR A 381 -19.95 -10.10 3.83
CA THR A 381 -19.56 -10.95 4.95
C THR A 381 -20.09 -12.37 4.80
N LEU A 382 -19.31 -13.34 5.25
CA LEU A 382 -19.68 -14.76 5.28
C LEU A 382 -19.55 -15.31 6.70
N THR A 383 -20.45 -16.24 7.09
CA THR A 383 -20.30 -16.98 8.34
C THR A 383 -19.48 -18.25 8.08
N VAL A 384 -18.35 -18.39 8.79
CA VAL A 384 -17.44 -19.53 8.70
C VAL A 384 -17.30 -20.13 10.10
N ASN A 385 -17.63 -21.40 10.26
CA ASN A 385 -17.62 -22.11 11.55
C ASN A 385 -18.33 -21.33 12.69
N GLY A 386 -19.51 -20.77 12.38
CA GLY A 386 -20.31 -20.01 13.34
C GLY A 386 -19.84 -18.55 13.59
N LYS A 387 -18.66 -18.17 13.10
CA LYS A 387 -18.14 -16.81 13.25
C LYS A 387 -18.35 -15.99 11.97
N LYS A 388 -18.79 -14.75 12.13
CA LYS A 388 -18.95 -13.80 11.03
C LYS A 388 -17.56 -13.28 10.58
N VAL A 389 -17.20 -13.52 9.34
CA VAL A 389 -15.96 -13.04 8.73
C VAL A 389 -16.28 -11.83 7.86
N ALA A 390 -15.56 -10.72 8.08
CA ALA A 390 -15.84 -9.45 7.42
C ALA A 390 -15.50 -9.49 5.92
N HIS A 391 -14.41 -10.16 5.54
CA HIS A 391 -13.92 -10.25 4.17
C HIS A 391 -13.05 -11.49 3.96
N ALA A 392 -12.79 -11.84 2.68
CA ALA A 392 -12.06 -13.04 2.30
C ALA A 392 -10.54 -13.01 2.60
N HIS A 393 -9.96 -11.89 3.01
CA HIS A 393 -8.50 -11.69 3.08
C HIS A 393 -7.76 -12.02 1.77
N ASN A 394 -8.41 -11.81 0.65
CA ASN A 394 -7.87 -12.00 -0.69
C ASN A 394 -8.77 -11.24 -1.68
N ASN A 395 -8.20 -10.29 -2.43
CA ASN A 395 -8.99 -9.43 -3.32
C ASN A 395 -9.69 -10.20 -4.43
N TRP A 396 -9.01 -11.17 -5.05
CA TRP A 396 -9.61 -11.93 -6.17
C TRP A 396 -10.80 -12.71 -5.70
N LEU A 397 -10.66 -13.39 -4.55
CA LEU A 397 -11.73 -14.19 -3.96
C LEU A 397 -12.88 -13.30 -3.46
N GLN A 398 -12.55 -12.13 -2.88
CA GLN A 398 -13.55 -11.15 -2.46
C GLN A 398 -14.36 -10.63 -3.65
N PHE A 399 -13.71 -10.33 -4.78
CA PHE A 399 -14.39 -9.90 -5.99
C PHE A 399 -15.27 -10.97 -6.60
N ALA A 400 -14.74 -12.21 -6.68
CA ALA A 400 -15.53 -13.34 -7.14
C ALA A 400 -16.79 -13.55 -6.30
N TYR A 401 -16.68 -13.38 -4.99
CA TYR A 401 -17.80 -13.51 -4.07
C TYR A 401 -18.77 -12.32 -4.16
N THR A 402 -18.27 -11.10 -4.13
CA THR A 402 -19.11 -9.89 -4.03
C THR A 402 -19.70 -9.50 -5.37
N TYR A 403 -18.92 -9.55 -6.45
CA TYR A 403 -19.31 -9.05 -7.78
C TYR A 403 -19.42 -10.13 -8.84
N GLY A 404 -19.19 -11.38 -8.47
CA GLY A 404 -19.24 -12.54 -9.36
C GLY A 404 -17.90 -12.92 -9.98
N VAL A 405 -17.81 -14.17 -10.44
CA VAL A 405 -16.60 -14.74 -11.03
C VAL A 405 -16.07 -13.93 -12.23
N PRO A 406 -16.89 -13.35 -13.12
CA PRO A 406 -16.38 -12.52 -14.21
C PRO A 406 -15.63 -11.27 -13.73
N ALA A 407 -16.06 -10.64 -12.64
CA ALA A 407 -15.37 -9.49 -12.07
C ALA A 407 -13.96 -9.86 -11.59
N MET A 408 -13.82 -11.02 -10.93
CA MET A 408 -12.51 -11.57 -10.55
C MET A 408 -11.62 -11.81 -11.78
N PHE A 409 -12.16 -12.33 -12.85
CA PHE A 409 -11.41 -12.61 -14.07
C PHE A 409 -10.82 -11.33 -14.67
N PHE A 410 -11.63 -10.27 -14.80
CA PHE A 410 -11.12 -8.97 -15.26
C PHE A 410 -10.08 -8.36 -14.33
N TYR A 411 -10.30 -8.48 -13.01
CA TYR A 411 -9.31 -7.99 -12.03
C TYR A 411 -8.01 -8.80 -12.08
N LEU A 412 -8.06 -10.10 -12.34
CA LEU A 412 -6.88 -10.93 -12.56
C LEU A 412 -6.09 -10.46 -13.79
N ILE A 413 -6.77 -10.17 -14.89
CA ILE A 413 -6.12 -9.60 -16.09
C ILE A 413 -5.46 -8.26 -15.76
N ILE A 414 -6.15 -7.37 -15.04
CA ILE A 414 -5.58 -6.08 -14.61
C ILE A 414 -4.30 -6.29 -13.81
N THR A 415 -4.31 -7.18 -12.82
CA THR A 415 -3.15 -7.43 -11.96
C THR A 415 -1.96 -8.02 -12.73
N ILE A 416 -2.19 -8.98 -13.61
CA ILE A 416 -1.15 -9.57 -14.46
C ILE A 416 -0.57 -8.52 -15.41
N LEU A 417 -1.43 -7.81 -16.14
CA LEU A 417 -0.98 -6.79 -17.09
C LEU A 417 -0.29 -5.63 -16.38
N SER A 418 -0.72 -5.23 -15.18
CA SER A 418 -0.04 -4.17 -14.42
C SER A 418 1.40 -4.55 -14.07
N VAL A 419 1.64 -5.80 -13.67
CA VAL A 419 3.01 -6.28 -13.39
C VAL A 419 3.85 -6.28 -14.67
N ILE A 420 3.35 -6.85 -15.77
CA ILE A 420 4.08 -6.90 -17.05
C ILE A 420 4.40 -5.48 -17.53
N ARG A 421 3.40 -4.60 -17.57
CA ARG A 421 3.56 -3.21 -18.02
C ARG A 421 4.47 -2.40 -17.11
N SER A 422 4.46 -2.65 -15.80
CA SER A 422 5.36 -1.98 -14.87
C SER A 422 6.84 -2.34 -15.09
N ILE A 423 7.12 -3.57 -15.51
CA ILE A 423 8.45 -3.99 -15.92
C ILE A 423 8.87 -3.27 -17.22
N GLN A 424 7.99 -3.19 -18.22
CA GLN A 424 8.23 -2.42 -19.44
C GLN A 424 8.47 -0.94 -19.13
N PHE A 425 7.66 -0.36 -18.22
CA PHE A 425 7.82 1.00 -17.73
C PHE A 425 9.21 1.22 -17.12
N TYR A 426 9.70 0.28 -16.30
CA TYR A 426 11.03 0.34 -15.71
C TYR A 426 12.12 0.43 -16.78
N TRP A 427 12.08 -0.45 -17.78
CA TRP A 427 13.06 -0.47 -18.85
C TRP A 427 13.11 0.83 -19.64
N THR A 428 11.97 1.34 -20.03
CA THR A 428 11.84 2.58 -20.82
C THR A 428 12.29 3.80 -20.02
N ASN A 429 11.80 3.95 -18.79
CA ASN A 429 12.07 5.15 -17.99
C ASN A 429 13.47 5.14 -17.37
N ARG A 430 14.05 3.98 -17.11
CA ARG A 430 15.43 3.87 -16.69
C ARG A 430 16.39 4.38 -17.78
N ARG A 431 16.15 4.05 -19.04
CA ARG A 431 16.95 4.57 -20.17
C ARG A 431 16.86 6.11 -20.26
N ARG A 432 15.75 6.68 -19.82
CA ARG A 432 15.52 8.13 -19.73
C ARG A 432 16.03 8.78 -18.45
N ASN A 433 16.75 8.03 -17.61
CA ASN A 433 17.25 8.46 -16.30
C ASN A 433 16.16 8.96 -15.33
N ALA A 434 14.98 8.39 -15.36
CA ALA A 434 13.89 8.78 -14.46
C ALA A 434 14.12 8.24 -13.03
N THR A 435 14.13 9.12 -12.04
CA THR A 435 14.38 8.80 -10.62
C THR A 435 13.30 7.94 -9.99
N TYR A 436 12.17 7.79 -10.65
CA TYR A 436 11.01 7.00 -10.22
C TYR A 436 10.84 5.69 -11.02
N ALA A 437 11.80 5.33 -11.87
CA ALA A 437 11.68 4.16 -12.75
C ALA A 437 11.34 2.87 -11.99
N PHE A 438 12.01 2.58 -10.88
CA PHE A 438 11.74 1.39 -10.05
C PHE A 438 10.50 1.51 -9.16
N LEU A 439 10.01 2.72 -8.89
CA LEU A 439 8.90 2.94 -7.97
C LEU A 439 7.63 2.23 -8.44
N ILE A 440 7.28 2.37 -9.72
CA ILE A 440 6.05 1.80 -10.29
C ILE A 440 6.05 0.27 -10.21
N PRO A 441 7.07 -0.48 -10.69
CA PRO A 441 7.07 -1.93 -10.54
C PRO A 441 7.15 -2.38 -9.07
N GLY A 442 7.85 -1.66 -8.22
CA GLY A 442 7.89 -1.94 -6.78
C GLY A 442 6.51 -1.85 -6.13
N ILE A 443 5.75 -0.80 -6.43
CA ILE A 443 4.37 -0.63 -5.95
C ILE A 443 3.46 -1.72 -6.54
N CYS A 444 3.52 -1.97 -7.85
CA CYS A 444 2.63 -2.94 -8.51
C CYS A 444 2.84 -4.36 -7.95
N VAL A 445 4.09 -4.82 -7.87
CA VAL A 445 4.39 -6.16 -7.35
C VAL A 445 4.07 -6.25 -5.85
N GLY A 446 4.44 -5.25 -5.05
CA GLY A 446 4.12 -5.21 -3.63
C GLY A 446 2.61 -5.26 -3.38
N PHE A 447 1.82 -4.50 -4.16
CA PHE A 447 0.36 -4.48 -4.07
C PHE A 447 -0.25 -5.83 -4.47
N VAL A 448 0.16 -6.41 -5.60
CA VAL A 448 -0.36 -7.70 -6.05
C VAL A 448 -0.12 -8.79 -4.99
N ILE A 449 1.09 -8.83 -4.41
CA ILE A 449 1.41 -9.77 -3.32
C ILE A 449 0.55 -9.48 -2.08
N ALA A 450 0.39 -8.21 -1.69
CA ALA A 450 -0.42 -7.85 -0.53
C ALA A 450 -1.88 -8.23 -0.71
N THR A 451 -2.43 -8.09 -1.92
CA THR A 451 -3.82 -8.45 -2.24
C THR A 451 -4.10 -9.96 -2.26
N MET A 452 -3.07 -10.80 -2.27
CA MET A 452 -3.23 -12.25 -2.05
C MET A 452 -3.62 -12.61 -0.62
N THR A 453 -3.32 -11.72 0.32
CA THR A 453 -3.50 -11.97 1.76
C THR A 453 -4.36 -10.93 2.47
N GLU A 454 -4.70 -9.82 1.82
CA GLU A 454 -5.57 -8.74 2.34
C GLU A 454 -6.52 -8.23 1.26
N CYS A 455 -7.61 -7.58 1.70
CA CYS A 455 -8.55 -6.91 0.79
C CYS A 455 -8.22 -5.41 0.72
N LEU A 456 -7.62 -4.97 -0.40
CA LEU A 456 -7.02 -3.64 -0.55
C LEU A 456 -7.46 -2.99 -1.88
N PHE A 457 -8.74 -2.98 -2.20
CA PHE A 457 -9.12 -2.56 -3.55
C PHE A 457 -9.40 -1.06 -3.68
N LEU A 458 -10.19 -0.51 -2.78
CA LEU A 458 -10.71 0.84 -2.96
C LEU A 458 -9.60 1.88 -2.79
N PRO A 459 -9.40 2.77 -3.79
CA PRO A 459 -8.24 3.67 -3.83
C PRO A 459 -8.19 4.66 -2.67
N PHE A 460 -9.34 4.97 -2.05
CA PHE A 460 -9.42 5.98 -0.99
C PHE A 460 -9.62 5.36 0.41
N GLU A 461 -9.64 4.05 0.55
CA GLU A 461 -9.78 3.38 1.85
C GLU A 461 -8.44 3.10 2.52
N VAL A 462 -7.44 2.74 1.72
CA VAL A 462 -6.12 2.36 2.24
C VAL A 462 -5.01 2.89 1.35
N PHE A 463 -3.95 3.37 1.98
CA PHE A 463 -2.80 3.96 1.31
C PHE A 463 -2.15 3.07 0.22
N PRO A 464 -1.98 1.75 0.40
CA PRO A 464 -1.45 0.90 -0.66
C PRO A 464 -2.30 0.88 -1.93
N ALA A 465 -3.63 0.89 -1.79
CA ALA A 465 -4.52 0.93 -2.95
C ALA A 465 -4.43 2.28 -3.66
N PHE A 466 -4.40 3.38 -2.92
CA PHE A 466 -4.15 4.71 -3.47
C PHE A 466 -2.88 4.73 -4.32
N MET A 467 -1.76 4.24 -3.79
CA MET A 467 -0.47 4.22 -4.48
C MET A 467 -0.48 3.33 -5.72
N TYR A 468 -1.14 2.16 -5.64
CA TYR A 468 -1.26 1.27 -6.78
C TYR A 468 -2.06 1.90 -7.93
N TRP A 469 -3.22 2.48 -7.64
CA TRP A 469 -4.05 3.11 -8.67
C TRP A 469 -3.42 4.38 -9.21
N PHE A 470 -2.67 5.09 -8.39
CA PHE A 470 -1.87 6.21 -8.84
C PHE A 470 -0.80 5.76 -9.85
N ALA A 471 -0.03 4.71 -9.52
CA ALA A 471 0.97 4.13 -10.42
C ALA A 471 0.36 3.52 -11.68
N PHE A 472 -0.82 2.91 -11.56
CA PHE A 472 -1.54 2.27 -12.66
C PHE A 472 -1.89 3.24 -13.78
N GLY A 473 -2.14 4.52 -13.47
CA GLY A 473 -2.42 5.55 -14.46
C GLY A 473 -1.33 5.67 -15.53
N ASP A 474 -0.06 5.55 -15.15
CA ASP A 474 1.06 5.58 -16.09
C ASP A 474 1.15 4.30 -16.96
N LEU A 475 0.61 3.18 -16.47
CA LEU A 475 0.62 1.90 -17.20
C LEU A 475 -0.50 1.79 -18.23
N PHE A 476 -1.50 2.63 -18.12
CA PHE A 476 -2.65 2.65 -19.01
C PHE A 476 -2.31 3.23 -20.41
N ASP A 477 -1.22 4.00 -20.52
CA ASP A 477 -0.74 4.59 -21.76
C ASP A 477 -0.04 3.55 -22.67
N ASN A 478 -0.43 3.46 -23.94
CA ASN A 478 0.15 2.52 -24.89
C ASN A 478 1.54 2.93 -25.41
N SER A 479 1.94 4.20 -25.27
CA SER A 479 3.24 4.70 -25.69
C SER A 479 4.45 3.99 -25.05
N LEU A 480 4.22 3.23 -23.96
CA LEU A 480 5.23 2.39 -23.34
C LEU A 480 5.65 1.21 -24.24
N ALA A 481 4.76 0.69 -25.10
CA ALA A 481 5.09 -0.40 -26.01
C ALA A 481 5.92 0.13 -27.22
N GLU A 482 5.53 1.29 -27.76
CA GLU A 482 6.21 1.92 -28.90
C GLU A 482 7.65 2.36 -28.56
N ALA A 483 7.95 2.59 -27.28
CA ALA A 483 9.30 2.98 -26.84
C ALA A 483 10.20 1.78 -26.46
N ALA A 484 9.67 0.57 -26.45
CA ALA A 484 10.38 -0.66 -26.12
C ALA A 484 10.86 -1.42 -27.37
N GLU A 485 10.25 -1.14 -28.53
CA GLU A 485 10.70 -1.54 -29.86
C GLU A 485 11.80 -0.60 -30.39
#